data_8f5f7df13002af4e431156eee0af85ca
#
_entry.id   8f5f7df13002af4e431156eee0af85ca
#
_cell.length_a   1.000
_cell.length_b   1.000
_cell.length_c   1.000
_cell.angle_alpha   90.00
_cell.angle_beta   90.00
_cell.angle_gamma   90.00
#
_symmetry.space_group_name_H-M   'P 1'
#
loop_
_entity.id
_entity.type
_entity.pdbx_description
1 polymer ?
#
loop_
_entity_poly.entity_id
_entity_poly.type
_entity_poly.pdbx_seq_one_letter_code
_entity_poly.pdbx_strand_id
1 'polypeptide(L)'
;MIKHLQTYNKQILAVVSMLLLVVFLAPTLVTRCGGPSASSGTVYATLADGTKLTLGELADMRGQLAVLEMLQDPTTRQLGVEKSPEHWWLLVREARAAGLVGGSADGKAFIDAAAAQRGVTPDQMLAQVAGSARQPATVVLETLANLRGVERLIGITLGGRALSDARSRVVARELLADVECEVVPIDGATVGDRVPVDPPTAERLTAMFEKGKSKLPGTGPGGIGYKWPDRVKFEWIALPQSILAKTVSGDPALGAVELRKEFRRDPAKFGVPATELAPGMPPPPFEPYAAKVRESVERRLVKEKVERIGSFVRDWTRASVKDLPAESGIVKLPADWATRGTLTTLAPELMSRFGLPLPPIDSTGANWMTLAEIDAHPALSRGTISEFGKPMRIAAAIRAMREFDPESRIPVQPGVVGPVAPTPTDDLFIWRVTETDPSHDPASLDEVRDAVMQDAVSEMRYEKLAAMTDQLAARAAEGGLDDVAKEWGTTVEKAIGVHLADMQMLGSYGIRFAGSLPKAGQDPEAIKAVVRKAVALPADRPLDTLPQADRIVVVPVPGKFSVLVVRLSKVTTVFLEDYRGLAARGVLAQAAMQDEPKPDLPALFGTESMKKRTGFTLANPEGPDRVMAEPAPQF
;
A
#
# COMPACT_ATOMS: atom_id res chain seq x y z
N MET A 1 -5.94 -64.27 58.45
CA MET A 1 -5.22 -63.19 57.75
C MET A 1 -6.02 -61.87 57.66
N ILE A 2 -7.31 -61.88 57.38
CA ILE A 2 -8.09 -60.65 57.15
C ILE A 2 -8.30 -59.81 58.43
N LYS A 3 -8.37 -60.39 59.64
CA LYS A 3 -8.53 -59.66 60.93
C LYS A 3 -7.30 -58.85 61.32
N HIS A 4 -6.08 -59.24 60.95
CA HIS A 4 -4.87 -58.48 61.23
C HIS A 4 -4.71 -57.24 60.31
N LEU A 5 -5.20 -57.31 59.06
CA LEU A 5 -5.21 -56.18 58.15
C LEU A 5 -6.17 -55.07 58.60
N GLN A 6 -7.29 -55.39 59.24
CA GLN A 6 -8.24 -54.39 59.72
C GLN A 6 -7.75 -53.63 60.97
N THR A 7 -6.94 -54.24 61.80
CA THR A 7 -6.42 -53.61 63.05
C THR A 7 -5.28 -52.60 62.78
N TYR A 8 -4.52 -52.82 61.70
CA TYR A 8 -3.38 -51.96 61.33
C TYR A 8 -3.62 -51.09 60.11
N ASN A 9 -4.86 -51.05 59.62
CA ASN A 9 -5.20 -50.35 58.36
C ASN A 9 -4.79 -48.86 58.36
N LYS A 10 -4.94 -48.17 59.49
CA LYS A 10 -4.50 -46.77 59.65
C LYS A 10 -3.00 -46.59 59.60
N GLN A 11 -2.24 -47.55 60.15
CA GLN A 11 -0.77 -47.49 60.18
C GLN A 11 -0.18 -47.87 58.83
N ILE A 12 -0.76 -48.89 58.17
CA ILE A 12 -0.38 -49.31 56.81
C ILE A 12 -0.69 -48.19 55.83
N LEU A 13 -1.87 -47.53 55.94
CA LEU A 13 -2.25 -46.41 55.08
C LEU A 13 -1.29 -45.22 55.29
N ALA A 14 -0.89 -44.92 56.53
CA ALA A 14 0.06 -43.86 56.84
C ALA A 14 1.46 -44.14 56.25
N VAL A 15 1.94 -45.39 56.34
CA VAL A 15 3.25 -45.80 55.80
C VAL A 15 3.21 -45.79 54.25
N VAL A 16 2.15 -46.26 53.63
CA VAL A 16 1.97 -46.25 52.17
C VAL A 16 1.85 -44.81 51.65
N SER A 17 1.11 -43.94 52.37
CA SER A 17 0.97 -42.54 52.02
C SER A 17 2.32 -41.79 52.15
N MET A 18 3.09 -42.11 53.17
CA MET A 18 4.43 -41.53 53.39
C MET A 18 5.41 -42.01 52.30
N LEU A 19 5.33 -43.27 51.91
CA LEU A 19 6.16 -43.85 50.86
C LEU A 19 5.79 -43.30 49.49
N LEU A 20 4.49 -43.11 49.19
CA LEU A 20 4.05 -42.40 47.98
C LEU A 20 4.50 -40.94 47.98
N LEU A 21 4.41 -40.26 49.10
CA LEU A 21 4.85 -38.88 49.23
C LEU A 21 6.35 -38.74 48.99
N VAL A 22 7.18 -39.66 49.50
CA VAL A 22 8.62 -39.73 49.23
C VAL A 22 8.90 -40.04 47.75
N VAL A 23 8.19 -40.98 47.14
CA VAL A 23 8.37 -41.33 45.71
C VAL A 23 7.97 -40.17 44.80
N PHE A 24 6.96 -39.40 45.12
CA PHE A 24 6.52 -38.25 44.33
C PHE A 24 7.34 -36.99 44.58
N LEU A 25 7.89 -36.78 45.78
CA LEU A 25 8.72 -35.61 46.14
C LEU A 25 10.20 -35.80 45.83
N ALA A 26 10.71 -37.04 45.89
CA ALA A 26 12.14 -37.31 45.64
C ALA A 26 12.60 -36.86 44.22
N PRO A 27 11.85 -37.12 43.12
CA PRO A 27 12.24 -36.64 41.80
C PRO A 27 12.26 -35.12 41.70
N THR A 28 11.33 -34.42 42.37
CA THR A 28 11.26 -32.95 42.35
C THR A 28 12.33 -32.28 43.24
N LEU A 29 12.81 -32.94 44.28
CA LEU A 29 13.90 -32.45 45.11
C LEU A 29 15.26 -32.68 44.45
N VAL A 30 15.46 -33.83 43.78
CA VAL A 30 16.70 -34.15 43.06
C VAL A 30 16.89 -33.23 41.85
N THR A 31 15.81 -32.85 41.14
CA THR A 31 15.90 -31.89 40.05
C THR A 31 16.12 -30.44 40.50
N ARG A 32 15.80 -30.09 41.75
CA ARG A 32 16.09 -28.74 42.29
C ARG A 32 17.45 -28.60 42.99
N CYS A 33 18.11 -29.68 43.33
CA CYS A 33 19.46 -29.71 43.92
C CYS A 33 20.53 -30.12 42.90
N GLY A 34 20.26 -30.04 41.60
CA GLY A 34 21.26 -30.13 40.54
C GLY A 34 22.23 -28.97 40.71
N GLY A 35 23.34 -29.17 41.42
CA GLY A 35 24.47 -28.26 41.42
C GLY A 35 24.97 -28.07 39.98
N PRO A 36 25.82 -27.06 39.71
CA PRO A 36 26.33 -26.80 38.40
C PRO A 36 26.86 -28.10 37.79
N SER A 37 26.21 -28.57 36.73
CA SER A 37 26.63 -29.79 36.04
C SER A 37 28.08 -29.61 35.63
N ALA A 38 28.92 -30.66 35.81
CA ALA A 38 30.34 -30.62 35.50
C ALA A 38 30.68 -30.16 34.07
N SER A 39 29.66 -29.99 33.22
CA SER A 39 29.72 -29.43 31.88
C SER A 39 29.68 -27.92 31.78
N SER A 40 29.24 -27.18 32.85
CA SER A 40 29.05 -25.71 32.78
C SER A 40 30.37 -24.94 32.57
N GLY A 41 31.51 -25.48 33.03
CA GLY A 41 32.83 -24.90 32.80
C GLY A 41 33.51 -25.32 31.50
N THR A 42 32.89 -26.20 30.70
CA THR A 42 33.49 -26.64 29.41
C THR A 42 33.52 -25.46 28.45
N VAL A 43 34.70 -25.25 27.85
CA VAL A 43 34.92 -24.19 26.86
C VAL A 43 34.21 -24.56 25.56
N TYR A 44 33.28 -23.71 25.12
CA TYR A 44 32.57 -23.84 23.86
C TYR A 44 33.31 -23.15 22.71
N ALA A 45 33.82 -21.93 22.95
CA ALA A 45 34.55 -21.16 21.95
C ALA A 45 35.62 -20.28 22.61
N THR A 46 36.60 -19.85 21.81
CA THR A 46 37.69 -18.95 22.25
C THR A 46 37.79 -17.79 21.26
N LEU A 47 38.06 -16.60 21.75
CA LEU A 47 38.32 -15.40 20.96
C LEU A 47 39.85 -15.18 20.77
N ALA A 48 40.20 -14.30 19.83
CA ALA A 48 41.62 -13.97 19.57
C ALA A 48 42.34 -13.36 20.78
N ASP A 49 41.65 -12.69 21.68
CA ASP A 49 42.19 -12.12 22.93
C ASP A 49 42.30 -13.11 24.09
N GLY A 50 41.99 -14.38 23.83
CA GLY A 50 42.04 -15.45 24.83
C GLY A 50 40.78 -15.58 25.69
N THR A 51 39.77 -14.73 25.50
CA THR A 51 38.46 -14.83 26.21
C THR A 51 37.78 -16.13 25.80
N LYS A 52 37.23 -16.85 26.76
CA LYS A 52 36.54 -18.13 26.56
C LYS A 52 35.04 -17.97 26.78
N LEU A 53 34.24 -18.51 25.89
CA LEU A 53 32.83 -18.74 26.07
C LEU A 53 32.62 -20.17 26.56
N THR A 54 31.98 -20.32 27.70
CA THR A 54 31.67 -21.62 28.30
C THR A 54 30.25 -22.07 27.97
N LEU A 55 29.98 -23.38 28.08
CA LEU A 55 28.62 -23.92 27.91
C LEU A 55 27.63 -23.36 28.94
N GLY A 56 28.09 -23.01 30.15
CA GLY A 56 27.26 -22.34 31.14
C GLY A 56 26.84 -20.96 30.72
N GLU A 57 27.78 -20.12 30.26
CA GLU A 57 27.46 -18.78 29.72
C GLU A 57 26.57 -18.85 28.50
N LEU A 58 26.77 -19.85 27.64
CA LEU A 58 25.90 -20.06 26.47
C LEU A 58 24.45 -20.41 26.89
N ALA A 59 24.28 -21.19 27.97
CA ALA A 59 22.97 -21.51 28.51
C ALA A 59 22.30 -20.24 29.13
N ASP A 60 23.07 -19.40 29.83
CA ASP A 60 22.58 -18.12 30.35
C ASP A 60 22.13 -17.20 29.20
N MET A 61 22.87 -17.12 28.11
CA MET A 61 22.47 -16.34 26.93
C MET A 61 21.17 -16.85 26.31
N ARG A 62 20.94 -18.16 26.29
CA ARG A 62 19.63 -18.71 25.85
C ARG A 62 18.47 -18.27 26.74
N GLY A 63 18.68 -18.23 28.05
CA GLY A 63 17.72 -17.70 29.01
C GLY A 63 17.38 -16.22 28.71
N GLN A 64 18.42 -15.44 28.39
CA GLN A 64 18.25 -14.03 28.01
C GLN A 64 17.55 -13.89 26.66
N LEU A 65 17.83 -14.74 25.66
CA LEU A 65 17.14 -14.72 24.36
C LEU A 65 15.63 -14.94 24.50
N ALA A 66 15.18 -15.81 25.42
CA ALA A 66 13.74 -15.98 25.69
C ALA A 66 13.06 -14.68 26.16
N VAL A 67 13.79 -13.84 26.92
CA VAL A 67 13.31 -12.51 27.31
C VAL A 67 13.27 -11.55 26.12
N LEU A 68 14.29 -11.53 25.28
CA LEU A 68 14.36 -10.67 24.10
C LEU A 68 13.29 -11.03 23.06
N GLU A 69 13.04 -12.30 22.83
CA GLU A 69 11.99 -12.80 21.93
C GLU A 69 10.60 -12.29 22.40
N MET A 70 10.33 -12.34 23.69
CA MET A 70 9.09 -11.82 24.25
C MET A 70 8.96 -10.30 24.08
N LEU A 71 10.05 -9.54 24.22
CA LEU A 71 10.06 -8.08 24.08
C LEU A 71 9.89 -7.61 22.63
N GLN A 72 10.23 -8.46 21.66
CA GLN A 72 10.19 -8.17 20.22
C GLN A 72 10.93 -6.88 19.83
N ASP A 73 12.06 -6.62 20.48
CA ASP A 73 12.86 -5.42 20.23
C ASP A 73 13.27 -5.30 18.75
N PRO A 74 13.03 -4.14 18.11
CA PRO A 74 13.32 -3.96 16.68
C PRO A 74 14.81 -4.12 16.32
N THR A 75 15.71 -3.69 17.18
CA THR A 75 17.16 -3.70 16.94
C THR A 75 17.71 -5.11 16.98
N THR A 76 17.35 -5.87 18.02
CA THR A 76 17.76 -7.28 18.16
C THR A 76 17.20 -8.15 17.04
N ARG A 77 15.96 -7.88 16.63
CA ARG A 77 15.30 -8.57 15.53
C ARG A 77 15.95 -8.26 14.18
N GLN A 78 16.28 -6.99 13.90
CA GLN A 78 16.98 -6.59 12.67
C GLN A 78 18.36 -7.24 12.55
N LEU A 79 19.06 -7.44 13.66
CA LEU A 79 20.35 -8.11 13.71
C LEU A 79 20.25 -9.65 13.72
N GLY A 80 19.04 -10.20 13.87
CA GLY A 80 18.84 -11.65 13.95
C GLY A 80 19.40 -12.30 15.21
N VAL A 81 19.53 -11.54 16.30
CA VAL A 81 20.10 -11.98 17.58
C VAL A 81 19.33 -13.14 18.17
N GLU A 82 18.01 -13.18 17.99
CA GLU A 82 17.10 -14.19 18.54
C GLU A 82 17.44 -15.63 18.11
N LYS A 83 18.25 -15.78 17.07
CA LYS A 83 18.62 -17.08 16.49
C LYS A 83 19.98 -17.60 16.96
N SER A 84 20.78 -16.81 17.66
CA SER A 84 22.15 -17.18 18.01
C SER A 84 22.55 -16.67 19.41
N PRO A 85 22.65 -17.54 20.42
CA PRO A 85 23.15 -17.17 21.73
C PRO A 85 24.61 -16.70 21.70
N GLU A 86 25.45 -17.20 20.78
CA GLU A 86 26.81 -16.71 20.58
C GLU A 86 26.82 -15.26 20.10
N HIS A 87 25.90 -14.91 19.20
CA HIS A 87 25.78 -13.55 18.71
C HIS A 87 25.39 -12.59 19.85
N TRP A 88 24.42 -12.97 20.66
CA TRP A 88 24.02 -12.17 21.80
C TRP A 88 25.18 -12.00 22.79
N TRP A 89 25.90 -13.07 23.10
CA TRP A 89 27.07 -13.02 23.96
C TRP A 89 28.16 -12.09 23.42
N LEU A 90 28.47 -12.14 22.13
CA LEU A 90 29.45 -11.25 21.49
C LEU A 90 29.07 -9.78 21.62
N LEU A 91 27.81 -9.44 21.34
CA LEU A 91 27.31 -8.06 21.48
C LEU A 91 27.37 -7.56 22.91
N VAL A 92 26.88 -8.37 23.86
CA VAL A 92 26.91 -8.02 25.30
C VAL A 92 28.34 -7.84 25.77
N ARG A 93 29.26 -8.74 25.36
CA ARG A 93 30.67 -8.63 25.72
C ARG A 93 31.29 -7.34 25.19
N GLU A 94 31.05 -6.99 23.96
CA GLU A 94 31.58 -5.75 23.36
C GLU A 94 31.00 -4.51 24.08
N ALA A 95 29.71 -4.51 24.36
CA ALA A 95 29.07 -3.44 25.12
C ALA A 95 29.62 -3.34 26.57
N ARG A 96 29.90 -4.47 27.23
CA ARG A 96 30.52 -4.49 28.57
C ARG A 96 31.97 -3.99 28.52
N ALA A 97 32.76 -4.43 27.54
CA ALA A 97 34.13 -3.97 27.33
C ALA A 97 34.22 -2.45 27.10
N ALA A 98 33.22 -1.89 26.43
CA ALA A 98 33.07 -0.45 26.23
C ALA A 98 32.49 0.30 27.44
N GLY A 99 32.18 -0.39 28.55
CA GLY A 99 31.60 0.23 29.75
C GLY A 99 30.15 0.72 29.60
N LEU A 100 29.41 0.20 28.62
CA LEU A 100 28.10 0.67 28.27
C LEU A 100 26.95 -0.09 28.94
N VAL A 101 27.24 -1.25 29.49
CA VAL A 101 26.26 -2.06 30.24
C VAL A 101 26.18 -1.56 31.68
N GLY A 102 25.02 -1.10 32.09
CA GLY A 102 24.73 -0.74 33.47
C GLY A 102 24.48 -1.99 34.34
N GLY A 103 24.26 -1.79 35.63
CA GLY A 103 23.82 -2.85 36.53
C GLY A 103 22.31 -3.09 36.47
N SER A 104 21.80 -3.90 37.42
CA SER A 104 20.35 -4.17 37.58
C SER A 104 19.48 -2.91 37.67
N ALA A 105 20.03 -1.79 38.14
CA ALA A 105 19.35 -0.49 38.17
C ALA A 105 18.97 0.00 36.75
N ASP A 106 19.80 -0.27 35.76
CA ASP A 106 19.52 0.09 34.33
C ASP A 106 18.36 -0.74 33.77
N GLY A 107 18.33 -2.05 34.10
CA GLY A 107 17.20 -2.91 33.77
C GLY A 107 15.91 -2.52 34.49
N LYS A 108 16.02 -2.09 35.76
CA LYS A 108 14.88 -1.58 36.52
C LYS A 108 14.33 -0.29 35.93
N ALA A 109 15.19 0.66 35.53
CA ALA A 109 14.76 1.91 34.90
C ALA A 109 13.99 1.64 33.58
N PHE A 110 14.35 0.58 32.84
CA PHE A 110 13.59 0.16 31.66
C PHE A 110 12.17 -0.32 32.03
N ILE A 111 12.07 -1.17 33.09
CA ILE A 111 10.77 -1.65 33.59
C ILE A 111 9.91 -0.50 34.11
N ASP A 112 10.51 0.45 34.86
CA ASP A 112 9.81 1.62 35.39
C ASP A 112 9.19 2.47 34.25
N ALA A 113 9.98 2.71 33.18
CA ALA A 113 9.50 3.45 32.00
C ALA A 113 8.40 2.70 31.26
N ALA A 114 8.54 1.40 31.06
CA ALA A 114 7.54 0.57 30.36
C ALA A 114 6.24 0.45 31.16
N ALA A 115 6.34 0.35 32.49
CA ALA A 115 5.21 0.30 33.39
C ALA A 115 4.42 1.61 33.38
N ALA A 116 5.12 2.75 33.40
CA ALA A 116 4.51 4.08 33.32
C ALA A 116 3.72 4.27 32.03
N GLN A 117 4.25 3.79 30.88
CA GLN A 117 3.55 3.87 29.60
C GLN A 117 2.27 3.03 29.56
N ARG A 118 2.22 1.92 30.30
CA ARG A 118 1.07 0.99 30.32
C ARG A 118 0.12 1.21 31.50
N GLY A 119 0.43 2.15 32.40
CA GLY A 119 -0.38 2.43 33.58
C GLY A 119 -0.43 1.30 34.62
N VAL A 120 0.64 0.48 34.71
CA VAL A 120 0.77 -0.62 35.69
C VAL A 120 1.92 -0.34 36.64
N THR A 121 2.00 -1.09 37.75
CA THR A 121 3.15 -0.93 38.67
C THR A 121 4.41 -1.63 38.11
N PRO A 122 5.63 -1.15 38.42
CA PRO A 122 6.86 -1.79 37.97
C PRO A 122 6.98 -3.27 38.37
N ASP A 123 6.52 -3.60 39.56
CA ASP A 123 6.55 -4.99 40.05
C ASP A 123 5.61 -5.89 39.27
N GLN A 124 4.41 -5.40 38.89
CA GLN A 124 3.48 -6.14 38.03
C GLN A 124 4.07 -6.33 36.66
N MET A 125 4.69 -5.30 36.07
CA MET A 125 5.36 -5.38 34.78
C MET A 125 6.49 -6.42 34.81
N LEU A 126 7.36 -6.36 35.81
CA LEU A 126 8.47 -7.30 35.96
C LEU A 126 7.97 -8.74 36.13
N ALA A 127 6.96 -8.95 36.98
CA ALA A 127 6.36 -10.26 37.18
C ALA A 127 5.72 -10.82 35.90
N GLN A 128 5.06 -9.97 35.11
CA GLN A 128 4.47 -10.34 33.81
C GLN A 128 5.55 -10.77 32.84
N VAL A 129 6.63 -9.98 32.68
CA VAL A 129 7.74 -10.29 31.77
C VAL A 129 8.42 -11.59 32.20
N ALA A 130 8.75 -11.74 33.50
CA ALA A 130 9.37 -12.93 34.07
C ALA A 130 8.52 -14.19 33.86
N GLY A 131 7.20 -14.09 34.08
CA GLY A 131 6.26 -15.18 33.89
C GLY A 131 6.14 -15.58 32.41
N SER A 132 6.03 -14.61 31.51
CA SER A 132 5.90 -14.85 30.06
C SER A 132 7.17 -15.46 29.48
N ALA A 133 8.34 -14.96 29.85
CA ALA A 133 9.63 -15.49 29.42
C ALA A 133 10.04 -16.77 30.17
N ARG A 134 9.32 -17.17 31.20
CA ARG A 134 9.66 -18.27 32.13
C ARG A 134 11.07 -18.16 32.68
N GLN A 135 11.48 -16.92 33.04
CA GLN A 135 12.80 -16.62 33.56
C GLN A 135 12.68 -15.92 34.93
N PRO A 136 13.67 -16.10 35.82
CA PRO A 136 13.72 -15.35 37.06
C PRO A 136 13.77 -13.83 36.84
N ALA A 137 13.19 -13.05 37.74
CA ALA A 137 13.22 -11.58 37.64
C ALA A 137 14.64 -11.01 37.55
N THR A 138 15.62 -11.65 38.16
CA THR A 138 17.04 -11.26 38.10
C THR A 138 17.59 -11.39 36.70
N VAL A 139 17.26 -12.48 35.97
CA VAL A 139 17.67 -12.71 34.57
C VAL A 139 16.98 -11.68 33.68
N VAL A 140 15.71 -11.36 33.93
CA VAL A 140 15.00 -10.31 33.16
C VAL A 140 15.70 -8.97 33.32
N LEU A 141 15.99 -8.54 34.55
CA LEU A 141 16.66 -7.26 34.82
C LEU A 141 18.08 -7.21 34.21
N GLU A 142 18.83 -8.31 34.27
CA GLU A 142 20.15 -8.41 33.65
C GLU A 142 20.03 -8.34 32.09
N THR A 143 19.07 -9.04 31.52
CA THR A 143 18.83 -9.01 30.07
C THR A 143 18.52 -7.59 29.60
N LEU A 144 17.66 -6.86 30.33
CA LEU A 144 17.32 -5.48 29.99
C LEU A 144 18.51 -4.53 30.15
N ALA A 145 19.36 -4.74 31.18
CA ALA A 145 20.59 -3.96 31.33
C ALA A 145 21.57 -4.23 30.16
N ASN A 146 21.70 -5.50 29.73
CA ASN A 146 22.52 -5.89 28.59
C ASN A 146 21.96 -5.29 27.29
N LEU A 147 20.63 -5.35 27.08
CA LEU A 147 19.95 -4.75 25.93
C LEU A 147 20.24 -3.25 25.84
N ARG A 148 20.09 -2.52 26.94
CA ARG A 148 20.42 -1.08 26.98
C ARG A 148 21.88 -0.80 26.68
N GLY A 149 22.79 -1.67 27.12
CA GLY A 149 24.21 -1.57 26.78
C GLY A 149 24.47 -1.77 25.29
N VAL A 150 23.84 -2.76 24.68
CA VAL A 150 23.94 -3.03 23.24
C VAL A 150 23.31 -1.91 22.42
N GLU A 151 22.14 -1.40 22.83
CA GLU A 151 21.51 -0.22 22.19
C GLU A 151 22.45 1.01 22.24
N ARG A 152 23.11 1.25 23.37
CA ARG A 152 24.10 2.33 23.50
C ARG A 152 25.31 2.12 22.60
N LEU A 153 25.83 0.89 22.51
CA LEU A 153 26.93 0.54 21.62
C LEU A 153 26.59 0.84 20.17
N ILE A 154 25.43 0.38 19.72
CA ILE A 154 24.91 0.66 18.39
C ILE A 154 24.70 2.16 18.23
N GLY A 155 24.04 2.81 19.20
CA GLY A 155 23.76 4.24 19.20
C GLY A 155 25.02 5.10 19.11
N ILE A 156 26.10 4.77 19.81
CA ILE A 156 27.39 5.48 19.71
C ILE A 156 28.01 5.25 18.34
N THR A 157 27.96 4.04 17.82
CA THR A 157 28.50 3.73 16.49
C THR A 157 27.72 4.44 15.38
N LEU A 158 26.40 4.54 15.54
CA LEU A 158 25.53 5.29 14.63
C LEU A 158 25.56 6.80 14.90
N GLY A 159 25.68 7.20 16.19
CA GLY A 159 25.53 8.58 16.66
C GLY A 159 26.82 9.40 16.66
N GLY A 160 27.97 8.85 16.25
CA GLY A 160 29.23 9.59 16.08
C GLY A 160 29.16 10.71 15.01
N ARG A 161 27.97 10.91 14.46
CA ARG A 161 27.62 11.94 13.47
C ARG A 161 26.87 13.09 14.14
N ALA A 162 27.56 13.84 14.98
CA ALA A 162 26.98 15.03 15.57
C ALA A 162 26.52 15.97 14.45
N LEU A 163 25.24 16.35 14.49
CA LEU A 163 24.69 17.32 13.54
C LEU A 163 25.33 18.68 13.84
N SER A 164 26.27 19.14 13.02
CA SER A 164 26.85 20.47 13.14
C SER A 164 25.78 21.54 12.87
N ASP A 165 25.96 22.74 13.43
CA ASP A 165 25.05 23.87 13.17
C ASP A 165 24.98 24.21 11.67
N ALA A 166 26.08 24.14 10.98
CA ALA A 166 26.11 24.35 9.51
C ALA A 166 25.25 23.32 8.78
N ARG A 167 25.36 22.04 9.15
CA ARG A 167 24.55 20.97 8.57
C ARG A 167 23.08 21.09 8.97
N SER A 168 22.78 21.47 10.21
CA SER A 168 21.43 21.74 10.68
C SER A 168 20.73 22.80 9.82
N ARG A 169 21.44 23.85 9.47
CA ARG A 169 20.92 24.92 8.60
C ARG A 169 20.65 24.43 7.18
N VAL A 170 21.53 23.60 6.62
CA VAL A 170 21.32 23.01 5.29
C VAL A 170 20.07 22.13 5.30
N VAL A 171 19.96 21.23 6.26
CA VAL A 171 18.79 20.34 6.41
C VAL A 171 17.51 21.14 6.61
N ALA A 172 17.53 22.19 7.44
CA ALA A 172 16.37 23.05 7.63
C ALA A 172 15.96 23.76 6.34
N ARG A 173 16.94 24.25 5.57
CA ARG A 173 16.66 24.86 4.25
C ARG A 173 16.05 23.86 3.28
N GLU A 174 16.56 22.64 3.21
CA GLU A 174 16.00 21.58 2.36
C GLU A 174 14.55 21.23 2.77
N LEU A 175 14.27 21.08 4.07
CA LEU A 175 12.94 20.73 4.57
C LEU A 175 11.90 21.84 4.40
N LEU A 176 12.31 23.10 4.55
CA LEU A 176 11.42 24.26 4.50
C LEU A 176 11.33 24.91 3.12
N ALA A 177 12.25 24.57 2.22
CA ALA A 177 12.25 25.14 0.88
C ALA A 177 10.95 24.83 0.14
N ASP A 178 10.43 25.83 -0.53
CA ASP A 178 9.35 25.73 -1.49
C ASP A 178 9.85 26.38 -2.79
N VAL A 179 9.87 25.59 -3.86
CA VAL A 179 10.53 25.97 -5.10
C VAL A 179 9.50 26.13 -6.22
N GLU A 180 9.59 27.23 -6.94
CA GLU A 180 8.91 27.41 -8.22
C GLU A 180 9.95 27.22 -9.34
N CYS A 181 9.63 26.44 -10.36
CA CYS A 181 10.52 26.18 -11.46
C CYS A 181 9.78 25.96 -12.78
N GLU A 182 10.52 26.08 -13.87
CA GLU A 182 10.08 25.72 -15.21
C GLU A 182 10.79 24.43 -15.62
N VAL A 183 10.08 23.54 -16.26
CA VAL A 183 10.53 22.18 -16.55
C VAL A 183 10.29 21.85 -18.00
N VAL A 184 11.28 21.32 -18.68
CA VAL A 184 11.17 20.70 -19.99
C VAL A 184 11.32 19.18 -19.79
N PRO A 185 10.24 18.41 -19.86
CA PRO A 185 10.31 16.95 -19.77
C PRO A 185 10.71 16.37 -21.13
N ILE A 186 11.77 15.57 -21.14
CA ILE A 186 12.22 14.81 -22.32
C ILE A 186 12.00 13.33 -22.04
N ASP A 187 11.06 12.73 -22.75
CA ASP A 187 10.59 11.36 -22.50
C ASP A 187 11.16 10.40 -23.55
N GLY A 188 11.84 9.34 -23.13
CA GLY A 188 12.41 8.32 -24.00
C GLY A 188 11.41 7.65 -24.95
N ALA A 189 10.12 7.60 -24.57
CA ALA A 189 9.07 7.07 -25.43
C ALA A 189 8.72 8.01 -26.58
N THR A 190 8.82 9.32 -26.39
CA THR A 190 8.34 10.32 -27.36
C THR A 190 9.44 11.01 -28.19
N VAL A 191 10.70 10.88 -27.78
CA VAL A 191 11.83 11.56 -28.48
C VAL A 191 12.05 11.07 -29.92
N GLY A 192 11.60 9.87 -30.24
CA GLY A 192 11.65 9.31 -31.60
C GLY A 192 13.09 9.25 -32.15
N ASP A 193 13.25 9.64 -33.40
CA ASP A 193 14.53 9.58 -34.12
C ASP A 193 15.56 10.62 -33.66
N ARG A 194 15.19 11.54 -32.76
CA ARG A 194 16.16 12.48 -32.14
C ARG A 194 17.20 11.75 -31.29
N VAL A 195 16.83 10.58 -30.76
CA VAL A 195 17.74 9.69 -30.04
C VAL A 195 17.71 8.32 -30.73
N PRO A 196 18.46 8.15 -31.81
CA PRO A 196 18.49 6.88 -32.52
C PRO A 196 19.11 5.79 -31.63
N VAL A 197 18.46 4.63 -31.60
CA VAL A 197 18.95 3.44 -30.92
C VAL A 197 18.86 2.24 -31.86
N ASP A 198 19.78 1.31 -31.72
CA ASP A 198 19.73 0.06 -32.46
C ASP A 198 18.54 -0.78 -31.99
N PRO A 199 18.02 -1.70 -32.81
CA PRO A 199 16.99 -2.62 -32.37
C PRO A 199 17.42 -3.39 -31.12
N PRO A 200 16.55 -3.54 -30.10
CA PRO A 200 16.87 -4.29 -28.89
C PRO A 200 17.25 -5.75 -29.21
N THR A 201 18.26 -6.25 -28.51
CA THR A 201 18.67 -7.67 -28.66
C THR A 201 17.63 -8.60 -28.04
N ALA A 202 17.62 -9.87 -28.47
CA ALA A 202 16.71 -10.88 -27.94
C ALA A 202 16.88 -11.07 -26.42
N GLU A 203 18.11 -11.00 -25.93
CA GLU A 203 18.44 -11.10 -24.51
C GLU A 203 17.84 -9.95 -23.72
N ARG A 204 17.92 -8.71 -24.24
CA ARG A 204 17.33 -7.54 -23.61
C ARG A 204 15.80 -7.63 -23.54
N LEU A 205 15.15 -8.06 -24.62
CA LEU A 205 13.71 -8.28 -24.66
C LEU A 205 13.28 -9.34 -23.65
N THR A 206 14.01 -10.46 -23.57
CA THR A 206 13.73 -11.52 -22.61
C THR A 206 13.90 -11.03 -21.16
N ALA A 207 14.98 -10.31 -20.87
CA ALA A 207 15.22 -9.75 -19.55
C ALA A 207 14.14 -8.76 -19.12
N MET A 208 13.70 -7.89 -20.03
CA MET A 208 12.63 -6.92 -19.78
C MET A 208 11.29 -7.62 -19.57
N PHE A 209 10.97 -8.60 -20.38
CA PHE A 209 9.77 -9.43 -20.23
C PHE A 209 9.74 -10.11 -18.86
N GLU A 210 10.81 -10.81 -18.47
CA GLU A 210 10.89 -11.47 -17.16
C GLU A 210 10.74 -10.50 -15.99
N LYS A 211 11.27 -9.28 -16.10
CA LYS A 211 11.16 -8.23 -15.08
C LYS A 211 9.74 -7.64 -14.98
N GLY A 212 8.98 -7.66 -16.09
CA GLY A 212 7.67 -7.01 -16.22
C GLY A 212 6.47 -7.95 -16.26
N LYS A 213 6.63 -9.24 -16.59
CA LYS A 213 5.52 -10.17 -16.88
C LYS A 213 4.47 -10.30 -15.78
N SER A 214 4.88 -10.20 -14.51
CA SER A 214 3.97 -10.31 -13.35
C SER A 214 3.50 -8.95 -12.81
N LYS A 215 3.80 -7.86 -13.51
CA LYS A 215 3.37 -6.50 -13.14
C LYS A 215 2.27 -6.02 -14.08
N LEU A 216 1.27 -5.37 -13.51
CA LEU A 216 0.23 -4.72 -14.32
C LEU A 216 0.83 -3.53 -15.10
N PRO A 217 0.32 -3.24 -16.31
CA PRO A 217 0.70 -2.06 -17.07
C PRO A 217 0.62 -0.78 -16.23
N GLY A 218 1.63 0.06 -16.31
CA GLY A 218 1.71 1.30 -15.55
C GLY A 218 2.27 1.18 -14.12
N THR A 219 2.49 -0.02 -13.57
CA THR A 219 2.88 -0.20 -12.16
C THR A 219 4.37 -0.41 -11.93
N GLY A 220 5.12 -0.86 -12.93
CA GLY A 220 6.56 -1.04 -12.84
C GLY A 220 7.36 0.23 -13.14
N PRO A 221 8.70 0.19 -12.96
CA PRO A 221 9.57 1.29 -13.37
C PRO A 221 9.38 1.60 -14.86
N GLY A 222 9.31 2.87 -15.22
CA GLY A 222 8.98 3.31 -16.57
C GLY A 222 7.54 3.01 -17.02
N GLY A 223 6.69 2.53 -16.11
CA GLY A 223 5.36 2.05 -16.44
C GLY A 223 5.34 0.61 -16.98
N ILE A 224 6.49 -0.08 -16.99
CA ILE A 224 6.61 -1.44 -17.50
C ILE A 224 5.73 -2.40 -16.72
N GLY A 225 4.93 -3.15 -17.45
CA GLY A 225 4.12 -4.22 -16.92
C GLY A 225 3.38 -4.91 -18.04
N TYR A 226 3.41 -6.25 -18.04
CA TYR A 226 2.88 -7.06 -19.13
C TYR A 226 1.82 -8.04 -18.66
N LYS A 227 1.54 -8.07 -17.35
CA LYS A 227 0.46 -8.88 -16.81
C LYS A 227 -0.87 -8.42 -17.40
N TRP A 228 -1.64 -9.35 -17.95
CA TRP A 228 -2.98 -9.06 -18.39
C TRP A 228 -3.85 -8.65 -17.21
N PRO A 229 -4.50 -7.49 -17.25
CA PRO A 229 -5.48 -7.12 -16.22
C PRO A 229 -6.77 -7.94 -16.36
N ASP A 230 -7.63 -7.90 -15.35
CA ASP A 230 -8.99 -8.40 -15.49
C ASP A 230 -9.70 -7.73 -16.64
N ARG A 231 -10.20 -8.53 -17.58
CA ARG A 231 -10.85 -8.04 -18.80
C ARG A 231 -12.00 -8.93 -19.22
N VAL A 232 -12.92 -8.34 -19.95
CA VAL A 232 -14.14 -9.00 -20.41
C VAL A 232 -14.41 -8.71 -21.86
N LYS A 233 -15.15 -9.61 -22.53
CA LYS A 233 -15.94 -9.23 -23.69
C LYS A 233 -17.34 -8.87 -23.21
N PHE A 234 -17.88 -7.80 -23.74
CA PHE A 234 -19.02 -7.12 -23.14
C PHE A 234 -19.95 -6.61 -24.23
N GLU A 235 -21.26 -6.73 -24.00
CA GLU A 235 -22.28 -6.14 -24.87
C GLU A 235 -23.31 -5.37 -24.04
N TRP A 236 -23.89 -4.32 -24.61
CA TRP A 236 -24.88 -3.52 -23.91
C TRP A 236 -25.89 -2.86 -24.86
N ILE A 237 -27.05 -2.54 -24.28
CA ILE A 237 -28.06 -1.66 -24.86
C ILE A 237 -28.03 -0.35 -24.07
N ALA A 238 -27.90 0.77 -24.76
CA ALA A 238 -28.08 2.08 -24.18
C ALA A 238 -29.47 2.63 -24.56
N LEU A 239 -30.27 2.96 -23.55
CA LEU A 239 -31.55 3.65 -23.71
C LEU A 239 -31.41 5.07 -23.19
N PRO A 240 -31.08 6.05 -24.06
CA PRO A 240 -30.95 7.45 -23.64
C PRO A 240 -32.28 8.01 -23.13
N GLN A 241 -32.21 8.88 -22.13
CA GLN A 241 -33.36 9.60 -21.60
C GLN A 241 -34.23 10.27 -22.70
N SER A 242 -33.60 10.80 -23.73
CA SER A 242 -34.30 11.43 -24.87
C SER A 242 -35.20 10.47 -25.66
N ILE A 243 -34.82 9.19 -25.78
CA ILE A 243 -35.66 8.14 -26.38
C ILE A 243 -36.81 7.80 -25.44
N LEU A 244 -36.53 7.63 -24.14
CA LEU A 244 -37.54 7.34 -23.13
C LEU A 244 -38.58 8.47 -23.04
N ALA A 245 -38.14 9.72 -23.06
CA ALA A 245 -39.03 10.91 -23.03
C ALA A 245 -39.98 10.95 -24.24
N LYS A 246 -39.49 10.63 -25.45
CA LYS A 246 -40.34 10.53 -26.64
C LYS A 246 -41.48 9.51 -26.47
N THR A 247 -41.22 8.40 -25.79
CA THR A 247 -42.25 7.37 -25.61
C THR A 247 -43.28 7.70 -24.54
N VAL A 248 -43.04 8.70 -23.66
CA VAL A 248 -44.00 9.19 -22.69
C VAL A 248 -44.66 10.51 -23.10
N SER A 249 -44.25 11.10 -24.21
CA SER A 249 -44.74 12.41 -24.66
C SER A 249 -46.26 12.46 -24.90
N GLY A 250 -46.89 11.34 -25.22
CA GLY A 250 -48.33 11.17 -25.40
C GLY A 250 -49.08 10.73 -24.14
N ASP A 251 -48.43 10.66 -22.98
CA ASP A 251 -49.05 10.19 -21.74
C ASP A 251 -50.15 11.19 -21.29
N PRO A 252 -51.35 10.71 -20.92
CA PRO A 252 -52.45 11.56 -20.43
C PRO A 252 -52.04 12.48 -19.28
N ALA A 253 -51.09 12.10 -18.44
CA ALA A 253 -50.58 12.93 -17.34
C ALA A 253 -49.91 14.23 -17.81
N LEU A 254 -49.46 14.31 -19.06
CA LEU A 254 -48.94 15.53 -19.70
C LEU A 254 -50.01 16.41 -20.33
N GLY A 255 -51.28 16.01 -20.21
CA GLY A 255 -52.42 16.85 -20.64
C GLY A 255 -52.58 18.11 -19.79
N ALA A 256 -53.07 19.21 -20.40
CA ALA A 256 -53.13 20.50 -19.75
C ALA A 256 -53.92 20.49 -18.42
N VAL A 257 -54.97 19.65 -18.33
CA VAL A 257 -55.78 19.52 -17.11
C VAL A 257 -54.97 18.86 -15.97
N GLU A 258 -54.25 17.79 -16.27
CA GLU A 258 -53.47 17.06 -15.27
C GLU A 258 -52.24 17.86 -14.81
N LEU A 259 -51.60 18.59 -15.72
CA LEU A 259 -50.50 19.51 -15.34
C LEU A 259 -50.98 20.62 -14.40
N ARG A 260 -52.21 21.19 -14.63
CA ARG A 260 -52.78 22.17 -13.70
C ARG A 260 -53.16 21.55 -12.36
N LYS A 261 -53.62 20.31 -12.32
CA LYS A 261 -53.85 19.58 -11.05
C LYS A 261 -52.57 19.36 -10.27
N GLU A 262 -51.50 18.92 -10.94
CA GLU A 262 -50.20 18.71 -10.34
C GLU A 262 -49.63 20.02 -9.76
N PHE A 263 -49.68 21.11 -10.51
CA PHE A 263 -49.30 22.44 -10.02
C PHE A 263 -50.06 22.87 -8.77
N ARG A 264 -51.42 22.69 -8.76
CA ARG A 264 -52.26 23.06 -7.63
C ARG A 264 -51.99 22.22 -6.38
N ARG A 265 -51.50 20.99 -6.54
CA ARG A 265 -51.16 20.10 -5.41
C ARG A 265 -49.99 20.64 -4.59
N ASP A 266 -48.95 21.14 -5.25
CA ASP A 266 -47.75 21.68 -4.60
C ASP A 266 -47.11 22.78 -5.47
N PRO A 267 -47.62 24.00 -5.44
CA PRO A 267 -47.08 25.11 -6.22
C PRO A 267 -45.63 25.48 -5.80
N ALA A 268 -45.28 25.29 -4.51
CA ALA A 268 -43.95 25.60 -3.98
C ALA A 268 -42.85 24.77 -4.66
N LYS A 269 -43.12 23.52 -4.99
CA LYS A 269 -42.24 22.62 -5.72
C LYS A 269 -41.78 23.19 -7.07
N PHE A 270 -42.60 24.05 -7.68
CA PHE A 270 -42.32 24.64 -9.00
C PHE A 270 -41.70 26.03 -8.90
N GLY A 271 -41.46 26.52 -7.67
CA GLY A 271 -40.77 27.78 -7.41
C GLY A 271 -41.71 28.97 -7.24
N VAL A 272 -42.97 28.73 -6.89
CA VAL A 272 -43.88 29.79 -6.46
C VAL A 272 -43.37 30.36 -5.13
N PRO A 273 -43.18 31.69 -4.99
CA PRO A 273 -42.72 32.31 -3.75
C PRO A 273 -43.66 32.04 -2.58
N ALA A 274 -43.14 31.84 -1.39
CA ALA A 274 -43.94 31.62 -0.18
C ALA A 274 -44.92 32.80 0.11
N THR A 275 -44.58 34.02 -0.31
CA THR A 275 -45.42 35.21 -0.21
C THR A 275 -46.70 35.11 -1.02
N GLU A 276 -46.68 34.39 -2.15
CA GLU A 276 -47.85 34.16 -3.00
C GLU A 276 -48.70 32.97 -2.53
N LEU A 277 -48.18 32.18 -1.59
CA LEU A 277 -48.85 31.02 -1.00
C LEU A 277 -49.42 31.31 0.39
N ALA A 278 -49.38 32.57 0.86
CA ALA A 278 -49.88 32.96 2.16
C ALA A 278 -51.42 32.79 2.25
N PRO A 279 -51.98 32.47 3.43
CA PRO A 279 -53.41 32.33 3.62
C PRO A 279 -54.14 33.61 3.20
N GLY A 280 -55.16 33.47 2.32
CA GLY A 280 -55.94 34.58 1.79
C GLY A 280 -55.49 35.16 0.45
N MET A 281 -54.36 34.69 -0.09
CA MET A 281 -53.92 35.06 -1.44
C MET A 281 -54.69 34.27 -2.52
N PRO A 282 -54.93 34.86 -3.70
CA PRO A 282 -55.53 34.14 -4.81
C PRO A 282 -54.56 33.01 -5.28
N PRO A 283 -55.09 31.89 -5.83
CA PRO A 283 -54.24 30.83 -6.33
C PRO A 283 -53.29 31.36 -7.40
N PRO A 284 -51.97 30.97 -7.33
CA PRO A 284 -51.00 31.47 -8.28
C PRO A 284 -51.35 31.04 -9.72
N PRO A 285 -51.07 31.86 -10.73
CA PRO A 285 -51.32 31.54 -12.12
C PRO A 285 -50.46 30.39 -12.59
N PHE A 286 -51.02 29.45 -13.35
CA PHE A 286 -50.30 28.26 -13.84
C PHE A 286 -49.34 28.58 -15.00
N GLU A 287 -49.69 29.50 -15.87
CA GLU A 287 -49.04 29.74 -17.15
C GLU A 287 -47.52 30.01 -17.03
N PRO A 288 -47.03 30.82 -16.08
CA PRO A 288 -45.58 31.06 -15.91
C PRO A 288 -44.78 29.80 -15.51
N TYR A 289 -45.46 28.84 -14.91
CA TYR A 289 -44.84 27.61 -14.37
C TYR A 289 -45.10 26.38 -15.24
N ALA A 290 -45.93 26.49 -16.28
CA ALA A 290 -46.41 25.38 -17.11
C ALA A 290 -45.26 24.52 -17.68
N ALA A 291 -44.18 25.16 -18.16
CA ALA A 291 -42.99 24.45 -18.69
C ALA A 291 -42.27 23.62 -17.59
N LYS A 292 -42.08 24.20 -16.41
CA LYS A 292 -41.45 23.51 -15.27
C LYS A 292 -42.28 22.35 -14.76
N VAL A 293 -43.61 22.53 -14.70
CA VAL A 293 -44.52 21.47 -14.30
C VAL A 293 -44.49 20.34 -15.29
N ARG A 294 -44.55 20.65 -16.60
CA ARG A 294 -44.45 19.66 -17.67
C ARG A 294 -43.12 18.87 -17.58
N GLU A 295 -42.01 19.57 -17.48
CA GLU A 295 -40.70 18.97 -17.34
C GLU A 295 -40.60 18.04 -16.11
N SER A 296 -41.12 18.48 -14.96
CA SER A 296 -41.17 17.70 -13.73
C SER A 296 -42.02 16.42 -13.89
N VAL A 297 -43.19 16.52 -14.51
CA VAL A 297 -44.06 15.37 -14.75
C VAL A 297 -43.43 14.42 -15.76
N GLU A 298 -42.86 14.95 -16.86
CA GLU A 298 -42.17 14.15 -17.87
C GLU A 298 -40.99 13.37 -17.26
N ARG A 299 -40.15 14.02 -16.46
CA ARG A 299 -39.04 13.36 -15.74
C ARG A 299 -39.55 12.26 -14.80
N ARG A 300 -40.65 12.48 -14.09
CA ARG A 300 -41.28 11.45 -13.26
C ARG A 300 -41.75 10.25 -14.10
N LEU A 301 -42.42 10.49 -15.23
CA LEU A 301 -42.87 9.42 -16.13
C LEU A 301 -41.71 8.63 -16.74
N VAL A 302 -40.63 9.32 -17.11
CA VAL A 302 -39.40 8.66 -17.59
C VAL A 302 -38.84 7.78 -16.51
N LYS A 303 -38.70 8.28 -15.27
CA LYS A 303 -38.21 7.49 -14.15
C LYS A 303 -39.07 6.26 -13.88
N GLU A 304 -40.38 6.40 -13.82
CA GLU A 304 -41.32 5.30 -13.67
C GLU A 304 -41.20 4.29 -14.82
N LYS A 305 -40.92 4.76 -16.04
CA LYS A 305 -40.67 3.88 -17.18
C LYS A 305 -39.34 3.14 -17.05
N VAL A 306 -38.28 3.80 -16.61
CA VAL A 306 -36.98 3.17 -16.31
C VAL A 306 -37.16 2.05 -15.28
N GLU A 307 -37.90 2.33 -14.19
CA GLU A 307 -38.19 1.34 -13.16
C GLU A 307 -38.99 0.14 -13.70
N ARG A 308 -39.99 0.38 -14.56
CA ARG A 308 -40.76 -0.69 -15.22
C ARG A 308 -39.93 -1.53 -16.18
N ILE A 309 -39.06 -0.89 -16.97
CA ILE A 309 -38.11 -1.60 -17.83
C ILE A 309 -37.16 -2.44 -16.98
N GLY A 310 -36.59 -1.86 -15.90
CA GLY A 310 -35.71 -2.58 -14.99
C GLY A 310 -36.36 -3.81 -14.34
N SER A 311 -37.60 -3.65 -13.89
CA SER A 311 -38.37 -4.79 -13.36
C SER A 311 -38.63 -5.85 -14.40
N PHE A 312 -38.99 -5.45 -15.62
CA PHE A 312 -39.21 -6.38 -16.73
C PHE A 312 -37.93 -7.13 -17.10
N VAL A 313 -36.80 -6.46 -17.24
CA VAL A 313 -35.49 -7.10 -17.56
C VAL A 313 -35.12 -8.09 -16.47
N ARG A 314 -35.29 -7.74 -15.21
CA ARG A 314 -35.02 -8.62 -14.08
C ARG A 314 -35.90 -9.87 -14.10
N ASP A 315 -37.22 -9.72 -14.34
CA ASP A 315 -38.14 -10.85 -14.42
C ASP A 315 -37.87 -11.71 -15.65
N TRP A 316 -37.55 -11.09 -16.77
CA TRP A 316 -37.15 -11.78 -18.00
C TRP A 316 -35.85 -12.60 -17.78
N THR A 317 -34.82 -11.99 -17.20
CA THR A 317 -33.58 -12.69 -16.85
C THR A 317 -33.85 -13.85 -15.92
N ARG A 318 -34.63 -13.66 -14.85
CA ARG A 318 -35.00 -14.72 -13.92
C ARG A 318 -35.78 -15.84 -14.61
N ALA A 319 -36.71 -15.51 -15.47
CA ALA A 319 -37.48 -16.50 -16.22
C ALA A 319 -36.62 -17.31 -17.19
N SER A 320 -35.67 -16.66 -17.85
CA SER A 320 -34.78 -17.34 -18.82
C SER A 320 -33.85 -18.38 -18.17
N VAL A 321 -33.49 -18.22 -16.89
CA VAL A 321 -32.59 -19.14 -16.16
C VAL A 321 -33.31 -20.07 -15.17
N LYS A 322 -34.63 -19.91 -14.99
CA LYS A 322 -35.43 -20.56 -13.91
C LYS A 322 -35.28 -22.07 -13.85
N ASP A 323 -35.30 -22.74 -15.00
CA ASP A 323 -35.32 -24.22 -15.10
C ASP A 323 -33.91 -24.78 -15.34
N LEU A 324 -32.86 -23.95 -15.25
CA LEU A 324 -31.50 -24.40 -15.44
C LEU A 324 -30.86 -24.87 -14.15
N PRO A 325 -30.02 -25.90 -14.20
CA PRO A 325 -29.31 -26.38 -13.01
C PRO A 325 -28.36 -25.30 -12.49
N ALA A 326 -28.38 -25.08 -11.18
CA ALA A 326 -27.52 -24.12 -10.52
C ALA A 326 -26.63 -24.83 -9.50
N GLU A 327 -25.36 -24.43 -9.44
CA GLU A 327 -24.40 -24.90 -8.44
C GLU A 327 -23.83 -23.72 -7.69
N SER A 328 -23.99 -23.69 -6.39
CA SER A 328 -23.54 -22.58 -5.52
C SER A 328 -24.02 -21.19 -5.98
N GLY A 329 -25.22 -21.10 -6.58
CA GLY A 329 -25.80 -19.85 -7.06
C GLY A 329 -25.37 -19.41 -8.47
N ILE A 330 -24.55 -20.20 -9.15
CA ILE A 330 -24.21 -20.01 -10.58
C ILE A 330 -25.01 -21.00 -11.41
N VAL A 331 -25.63 -20.49 -12.47
CA VAL A 331 -26.46 -21.27 -13.39
C VAL A 331 -25.58 -21.90 -14.45
N LYS A 332 -25.73 -23.21 -14.68
CA LYS A 332 -25.06 -23.89 -15.79
C LYS A 332 -25.82 -23.61 -17.09
N LEU A 333 -25.20 -22.77 -17.95
CA LEU A 333 -25.78 -22.37 -19.21
C LEU A 333 -25.67 -23.51 -20.24
N PRO A 334 -26.74 -23.86 -20.98
CA PRO A 334 -26.68 -24.87 -22.01
C PRO A 334 -25.95 -24.35 -23.27
N ALA A 335 -25.53 -25.26 -24.14
CA ALA A 335 -24.76 -24.92 -25.35
C ALA A 335 -25.51 -23.97 -26.30
N ASP A 336 -26.84 -24.03 -26.33
CA ASP A 336 -27.71 -23.18 -27.16
C ASP A 336 -28.06 -21.84 -26.49
N TRP A 337 -27.45 -21.50 -25.34
CA TRP A 337 -27.74 -20.27 -24.59
C TRP A 337 -27.58 -18.99 -25.42
N ALA A 338 -26.63 -18.99 -26.36
CA ALA A 338 -26.39 -17.86 -27.26
C ALA A 338 -27.63 -17.48 -28.09
N THR A 339 -28.62 -18.37 -28.23
CA THR A 339 -29.85 -18.12 -29.00
C THR A 339 -31.06 -17.78 -28.12
N ARG A 340 -30.96 -17.93 -26.79
CA ARG A 340 -32.10 -17.79 -25.86
C ARG A 340 -31.97 -16.66 -24.84
N GLY A 341 -30.82 -16.49 -24.26
CA GLY A 341 -30.62 -15.59 -23.11
C GLY A 341 -29.79 -14.35 -23.43
N THR A 342 -29.93 -13.77 -24.62
CA THR A 342 -29.07 -12.69 -25.12
C THR A 342 -29.79 -11.34 -25.19
N LEU A 343 -29.01 -10.26 -25.33
CA LEU A 343 -29.58 -8.94 -25.61
C LEU A 343 -30.32 -8.91 -26.96
N THR A 344 -29.88 -9.74 -27.94
CA THR A 344 -30.54 -9.89 -29.23
C THR A 344 -31.97 -10.42 -29.11
N THR A 345 -32.23 -11.33 -28.15
CA THR A 345 -33.58 -11.85 -27.86
C THR A 345 -34.40 -10.90 -27.01
N LEU A 346 -33.77 -10.14 -26.12
CA LEU A 346 -34.40 -9.15 -25.25
C LEU A 346 -34.85 -7.89 -26.00
N ALA A 347 -34.05 -7.38 -26.94
CA ALA A 347 -34.30 -6.10 -27.62
C ALA A 347 -35.66 -6.02 -28.35
N PRO A 348 -36.15 -7.03 -29.09
CA PRO A 348 -37.48 -7.00 -29.68
C PRO A 348 -38.62 -6.98 -28.66
N GLU A 349 -38.43 -7.62 -27.50
CA GLU A 349 -39.43 -7.60 -26.43
C GLU A 349 -39.52 -6.23 -25.75
N LEU A 350 -38.36 -5.53 -25.55
CA LEU A 350 -38.31 -4.16 -25.11
C LEU A 350 -39.05 -3.23 -26.08
N MET A 351 -38.80 -3.40 -27.38
CA MET A 351 -39.47 -2.65 -28.45
C MET A 351 -40.98 -2.81 -28.35
N SER A 352 -41.47 -4.06 -28.37
CA SER A 352 -42.91 -4.32 -28.41
C SER A 352 -43.65 -3.91 -27.14
N ARG A 353 -43.04 -4.17 -25.97
CA ARG A 353 -43.69 -3.94 -24.68
C ARG A 353 -43.69 -2.49 -24.23
N PHE A 354 -42.65 -1.73 -24.54
CA PHE A 354 -42.46 -0.37 -24.06
C PHE A 354 -42.59 0.68 -25.16
N GLY A 355 -42.89 0.30 -26.40
CA GLY A 355 -43.00 1.22 -27.53
C GLY A 355 -41.68 1.94 -27.83
N LEU A 356 -40.57 1.26 -27.60
CA LEU A 356 -39.24 1.75 -27.93
C LEU A 356 -38.93 1.51 -29.41
N PRO A 357 -38.07 2.32 -30.04
CA PRO A 357 -37.42 1.87 -31.27
C PRO A 357 -36.60 0.63 -30.98
N LEU A 358 -36.33 -0.23 -31.94
CA LEU A 358 -35.44 -1.38 -31.73
C LEU A 358 -34.07 -0.86 -31.26
N PRO A 359 -33.67 -1.14 -30.03
CA PRO A 359 -32.45 -0.55 -29.51
C PRO A 359 -31.23 -1.23 -30.13
N PRO A 360 -30.20 -0.45 -30.52
CA PRO A 360 -28.95 -1.01 -30.98
C PRO A 360 -28.25 -1.75 -29.83
N ILE A 361 -27.53 -2.80 -30.21
CA ILE A 361 -26.68 -3.55 -29.27
C ILE A 361 -25.24 -3.18 -29.62
N ASP A 362 -24.61 -2.46 -28.72
CA ASP A 362 -23.18 -2.18 -28.79
C ASP A 362 -22.40 -3.34 -28.18
N SER A 363 -21.20 -3.60 -28.67
CA SER A 363 -20.35 -4.67 -28.12
C SER A 363 -18.86 -4.39 -28.34
N THR A 364 -18.03 -5.02 -27.52
CA THR A 364 -16.58 -5.05 -27.74
C THR A 364 -16.17 -5.92 -28.93
N GLY A 365 -17.09 -6.73 -29.46
CA GLY A 365 -16.83 -7.68 -30.52
C GLY A 365 -15.76 -8.70 -30.13
N ALA A 366 -14.72 -8.81 -30.94
CA ALA A 366 -13.58 -9.69 -30.67
C ALA A 366 -12.59 -9.12 -29.66
N ASN A 367 -12.66 -7.82 -29.37
CA ASN A 367 -11.71 -7.13 -28.51
C ASN A 367 -12.05 -7.32 -27.03
N TRP A 368 -11.03 -7.44 -26.21
CA TRP A 368 -11.15 -7.39 -24.77
C TRP A 368 -11.24 -5.94 -24.28
N MET A 369 -12.05 -5.71 -23.25
CA MET A 369 -12.14 -4.44 -22.55
C MET A 369 -11.79 -4.68 -21.08
N THR A 370 -10.85 -3.91 -20.56
CA THR A 370 -10.46 -3.98 -19.15
C THR A 370 -11.52 -3.34 -18.24
N LEU A 371 -11.55 -3.72 -16.98
CA LEU A 371 -12.47 -3.10 -16.01
C LEU A 371 -12.20 -1.59 -15.84
N ALA A 372 -10.95 -1.16 -16.01
CA ALA A 372 -10.57 0.25 -15.97
C ALA A 372 -11.14 1.02 -17.20
N GLU A 373 -11.14 0.41 -18.36
CA GLU A 373 -11.74 1.01 -19.58
C GLU A 373 -13.26 1.12 -19.46
N ILE A 374 -13.92 0.14 -18.82
CA ILE A 374 -15.37 0.24 -18.52
C ILE A 374 -15.64 1.41 -17.55
N ASP A 375 -14.83 1.56 -16.50
CA ASP A 375 -14.95 2.67 -15.55
C ASP A 375 -14.63 4.04 -16.18
N ALA A 376 -13.80 4.09 -17.21
CA ALA A 376 -13.46 5.30 -17.95
C ALA A 376 -14.42 5.58 -19.13
N HIS A 377 -15.25 4.59 -19.52
CA HIS A 377 -16.14 4.74 -20.69
C HIS A 377 -17.17 5.86 -20.45
N PRO A 378 -17.31 6.83 -21.37
CA PRO A 378 -18.12 8.05 -21.13
C PRO A 378 -19.57 7.79 -20.76
N ALA A 379 -20.15 6.70 -21.27
CA ALA A 379 -21.52 6.31 -21.01
C ALA A 379 -21.62 5.31 -19.83
N LEU A 380 -20.94 4.17 -19.90
CA LEU A 380 -21.07 3.07 -18.94
C LEU A 380 -20.65 3.44 -17.51
N SER A 381 -19.66 4.33 -17.36
CA SER A 381 -19.16 4.80 -16.05
C SER A 381 -20.23 5.50 -15.20
N ARG A 382 -21.31 5.99 -15.82
CA ARG A 382 -22.43 6.69 -15.14
C ARG A 382 -23.49 5.72 -14.61
N GLY A 383 -23.56 4.49 -15.13
CA GLY A 383 -24.54 3.50 -14.75
C GLY A 383 -24.33 3.00 -13.33
N THR A 384 -25.42 2.99 -12.54
CA THR A 384 -25.37 2.57 -11.13
C THR A 384 -26.37 1.45 -10.88
N ILE A 385 -25.89 0.33 -10.36
CA ILE A 385 -26.68 -0.84 -9.97
C ILE A 385 -27.02 -0.72 -8.49
N SER A 386 -28.29 -0.79 -8.12
CA SER A 386 -28.74 -0.65 -6.72
C SER A 386 -29.31 -1.95 -6.14
N GLU A 387 -29.33 -3.05 -6.90
CA GLU A 387 -29.99 -4.31 -6.51
C GLU A 387 -29.26 -5.09 -5.41
N PHE A 388 -27.98 -4.80 -5.16
CA PHE A 388 -27.13 -5.56 -4.21
C PHE A 388 -26.93 -4.87 -2.85
N GLY A 389 -27.87 -4.02 -2.46
CA GLY A 389 -27.87 -3.34 -1.16
C GLY A 389 -27.09 -2.02 -1.14
N LYS A 390 -25.87 -1.99 -1.70
CA LYS A 390 -25.09 -0.75 -1.88
C LYS A 390 -25.02 -0.41 -3.38
N PRO A 391 -25.24 0.86 -3.76
CA PRO A 391 -25.05 1.26 -5.15
C PRO A 391 -23.63 0.98 -5.63
N MET A 392 -23.49 0.36 -6.79
CA MET A 392 -22.19 0.06 -7.40
C MET A 392 -22.21 0.34 -8.91
N ARG A 393 -21.04 0.61 -9.48
CA ARG A 393 -20.86 0.78 -10.94
C ARG A 393 -20.85 -0.57 -11.65
N ILE A 394 -21.07 -0.57 -12.95
CA ILE A 394 -21.04 -1.78 -13.79
C ILE A 394 -19.69 -2.50 -13.64
N ALA A 395 -18.56 -1.80 -13.75
CA ALA A 395 -17.23 -2.41 -13.58
C ALA A 395 -17.03 -3.04 -12.19
N ALA A 396 -17.61 -2.45 -11.14
CA ALA A 396 -17.54 -3.01 -9.80
C ALA A 396 -18.39 -4.29 -9.67
N ALA A 397 -19.55 -4.35 -10.33
CA ALA A 397 -20.38 -5.56 -10.38
C ALA A 397 -19.70 -6.67 -11.17
N ILE A 398 -19.02 -6.34 -12.27
CA ILE A 398 -18.22 -7.30 -13.05
C ILE A 398 -17.04 -7.80 -12.21
N ARG A 399 -16.30 -6.93 -11.53
CA ARG A 399 -15.18 -7.33 -10.66
C ARG A 399 -15.62 -8.28 -9.53
N ALA A 400 -16.87 -8.14 -9.10
CA ALA A 400 -17.47 -9.03 -8.09
C ALA A 400 -18.06 -10.32 -8.69
N MET A 401 -17.83 -10.65 -9.95
CA MET A 401 -18.14 -11.96 -10.51
C MET A 401 -17.17 -13.03 -9.96
N ARG A 402 -17.61 -14.26 -9.84
CA ARG A 402 -16.79 -15.34 -9.25
C ARG A 402 -15.53 -15.67 -10.04
N GLU A 403 -15.53 -15.39 -11.31
CA GLU A 403 -14.37 -15.52 -12.18
C GLU A 403 -13.21 -14.60 -11.77
N PHE A 404 -13.52 -13.46 -11.12
CA PHE A 404 -12.54 -12.48 -10.62
C PHE A 404 -12.42 -12.49 -9.09
N ASP A 405 -13.53 -12.80 -8.39
CA ASP A 405 -13.60 -12.88 -6.93
C ASP A 405 -14.35 -14.17 -6.52
N PRO A 406 -13.64 -15.28 -6.30
CA PRO A 406 -14.27 -16.59 -5.98
C PRO A 406 -15.12 -16.59 -4.71
N GLU A 407 -14.90 -15.66 -3.79
CA GLU A 407 -15.67 -15.54 -2.54
C GLU A 407 -16.93 -14.67 -2.69
N SER A 408 -17.12 -14.05 -3.83
CA SER A 408 -18.25 -13.15 -4.10
C SER A 408 -19.58 -13.90 -4.06
N ARG A 409 -20.57 -13.22 -3.50
CA ARG A 409 -21.97 -13.69 -3.44
C ARG A 409 -22.89 -12.92 -4.39
N ILE A 410 -22.34 -12.05 -5.23
CA ILE A 410 -23.13 -11.28 -6.19
C ILE A 410 -23.53 -12.21 -7.34
N PRO A 411 -24.84 -12.36 -7.67
CA PRO A 411 -25.33 -13.29 -8.68
C PRO A 411 -25.21 -12.71 -10.09
N VAL A 412 -24.01 -12.27 -10.46
CA VAL A 412 -23.65 -11.84 -11.82
C VAL A 412 -22.71 -12.86 -12.40
N GLN A 413 -22.97 -13.33 -13.61
CA GLN A 413 -22.16 -14.35 -14.27
C GLN A 413 -22.08 -14.11 -15.79
N PRO A 414 -21.03 -14.58 -16.45
CA PRO A 414 -20.92 -14.49 -17.92
C PRO A 414 -22.10 -15.17 -18.61
N GLY A 415 -22.51 -14.60 -19.74
CA GLY A 415 -23.60 -15.12 -20.55
C GLY A 415 -25.00 -14.70 -20.11
N VAL A 416 -25.20 -14.28 -18.87
CA VAL A 416 -26.50 -13.84 -18.34
C VAL A 416 -26.60 -12.33 -18.36
N VAL A 417 -27.79 -11.81 -18.71
CA VAL A 417 -28.04 -10.36 -18.65
C VAL A 417 -27.94 -9.88 -17.21
N GLY A 418 -27.08 -8.90 -16.99
CA GLY A 418 -26.84 -8.30 -15.68
C GLY A 418 -28.00 -7.40 -15.22
N PRO A 419 -27.95 -6.98 -13.95
CA PRO A 419 -28.87 -5.97 -13.43
C PRO A 419 -28.80 -4.68 -14.23
N VAL A 420 -29.93 -4.03 -14.44
CA VAL A 420 -29.96 -2.76 -15.16
C VAL A 420 -29.23 -1.67 -14.40
N ALA A 421 -28.60 -0.76 -15.12
CA ALA A 421 -27.81 0.32 -14.55
C ALA A 421 -28.34 1.69 -15.03
N PRO A 422 -29.30 2.29 -14.32
CA PRO A 422 -29.74 3.66 -14.58
C PRO A 422 -28.64 4.66 -14.24
N THR A 423 -28.66 5.81 -14.93
CA THR A 423 -27.82 6.96 -14.64
C THR A 423 -28.57 8.04 -13.84
N PRO A 424 -27.87 9.01 -13.23
CA PRO A 424 -28.51 10.17 -12.62
C PRO A 424 -29.34 11.03 -13.60
N THR A 425 -29.10 10.89 -14.91
CA THR A 425 -29.80 11.58 -16.00
C THR A 425 -30.92 10.76 -16.62
N ASP A 426 -31.31 9.65 -15.96
CA ASP A 426 -32.36 8.73 -16.41
C ASP A 426 -32.06 8.00 -17.76
N ASP A 427 -30.79 7.94 -18.18
CA ASP A 427 -30.40 6.97 -19.19
C ASP A 427 -30.36 5.57 -18.53
N LEU A 428 -30.62 4.53 -19.31
CA LEU A 428 -30.63 3.16 -18.80
C LEU A 428 -29.70 2.26 -19.60
N PHE A 429 -28.81 1.55 -18.90
CA PHE A 429 -27.97 0.53 -19.49
C PHE A 429 -28.46 -0.86 -19.12
N ILE A 430 -28.59 -1.72 -20.14
CA ILE A 430 -28.83 -3.16 -20.01
C ILE A 430 -27.61 -3.83 -20.61
N TRP A 431 -26.97 -4.73 -19.90
CA TRP A 431 -25.64 -5.22 -20.24
C TRP A 431 -25.47 -6.71 -19.98
N ARG A 432 -24.48 -7.29 -20.65
CA ARG A 432 -24.09 -8.69 -20.48
C ARG A 432 -22.59 -8.84 -20.70
N VAL A 433 -21.91 -9.55 -19.81
CA VAL A 433 -20.56 -10.07 -20.05
C VAL A 433 -20.70 -11.35 -20.90
N THR A 434 -19.99 -11.44 -22.00
CA THR A 434 -20.01 -12.63 -22.87
C THR A 434 -18.87 -13.59 -22.56
N GLU A 435 -17.68 -13.05 -22.26
CA GLU A 435 -16.49 -13.81 -21.88
C GLU A 435 -15.72 -13.05 -20.79
N THR A 436 -15.00 -13.80 -19.96
CA THR A 436 -14.14 -13.27 -18.91
C THR A 436 -12.73 -13.79 -19.07
N ASP A 437 -11.76 -12.95 -18.73
CA ASP A 437 -10.35 -13.30 -18.71
C ASP A 437 -9.73 -12.69 -17.44
N PRO A 438 -9.60 -13.49 -16.36
CA PRO A 438 -8.99 -13.04 -15.12
C PRO A 438 -7.52 -12.67 -15.31
N SER A 439 -7.04 -11.76 -14.46
CA SER A 439 -5.66 -11.27 -14.51
C SER A 439 -4.65 -12.42 -14.40
N HIS A 440 -3.79 -12.54 -15.39
CA HIS A 440 -2.76 -13.57 -15.47
C HIS A 440 -1.50 -13.05 -16.15
N ASP A 441 -0.37 -13.73 -15.89
CA ASP A 441 0.88 -13.44 -16.57
C ASP A 441 0.79 -13.92 -18.03
N PRO A 442 1.37 -13.20 -19.01
CA PRO A 442 1.45 -13.69 -20.39
C PRO A 442 2.27 -14.99 -20.44
N ALA A 443 1.81 -15.95 -21.22
CA ALA A 443 2.46 -17.26 -21.32
C ALA A 443 3.82 -17.19 -22.01
N SER A 444 4.01 -16.22 -22.91
CA SER A 444 5.27 -16.02 -23.65
C SER A 444 5.51 -14.56 -23.98
N LEU A 445 6.78 -14.25 -24.29
CA LEU A 445 7.16 -12.94 -24.83
C LEU A 445 6.39 -12.59 -26.10
N ASP A 446 6.03 -13.59 -26.93
CA ASP A 446 5.38 -13.34 -28.22
C ASP A 446 3.99 -12.70 -28.07
N GLU A 447 3.28 -12.98 -26.97
CA GLU A 447 1.96 -12.39 -26.70
C GLU A 447 2.02 -10.87 -26.47
N VAL A 448 3.15 -10.38 -25.97
CA VAL A 448 3.34 -8.97 -25.60
C VAL A 448 4.58 -8.35 -26.26
N ARG A 449 5.08 -9.00 -27.31
CA ARG A 449 6.32 -8.63 -28.01
C ARG A 449 6.38 -7.15 -28.38
N ASP A 450 5.31 -6.62 -28.94
CA ASP A 450 5.27 -5.22 -29.38
C ASP A 450 5.39 -4.25 -28.22
N ALA A 451 4.72 -4.52 -27.10
CA ALA A 451 4.81 -3.70 -25.90
C ALA A 451 6.23 -3.78 -25.29
N VAL A 452 6.81 -4.99 -25.17
CA VAL A 452 8.17 -5.18 -24.68
C VAL A 452 9.20 -4.49 -25.59
N MET A 453 9.00 -4.53 -26.90
CA MET A 453 9.87 -3.85 -27.87
C MET A 453 9.83 -2.33 -27.69
N GLN A 454 8.63 -1.74 -27.57
CA GLN A 454 8.45 -0.31 -27.36
C GLN A 454 9.09 0.15 -26.05
N ASP A 455 8.89 -0.59 -24.97
CA ASP A 455 9.46 -0.28 -23.67
C ASP A 455 11.00 -0.39 -23.69
N ALA A 456 11.54 -1.43 -24.34
CA ALA A 456 12.98 -1.60 -24.50
C ALA A 456 13.63 -0.45 -25.29
N VAL A 457 12.99 -0.01 -26.37
CA VAL A 457 13.45 1.15 -27.13
C VAL A 457 13.37 2.42 -26.29
N SER A 458 12.30 2.60 -25.50
CA SER A 458 12.11 3.76 -24.63
C SER A 458 13.16 3.80 -23.51
N GLU A 459 13.46 2.66 -22.89
CA GLU A 459 14.53 2.53 -21.90
C GLU A 459 15.90 2.84 -22.51
N MET A 460 16.23 2.31 -23.69
CA MET A 460 17.50 2.57 -24.37
C MET A 460 17.67 4.06 -24.76
N ARG A 461 16.59 4.70 -25.19
CA ARG A 461 16.59 6.16 -25.47
C ARG A 461 16.80 6.95 -24.19
N TYR A 462 16.12 6.55 -23.11
CA TYR A 462 16.32 7.17 -21.79
C TYR A 462 17.78 7.01 -21.30
N GLU A 463 18.40 5.83 -21.45
CA GLU A 463 19.81 5.61 -21.08
C GLU A 463 20.75 6.59 -21.81
N LYS A 464 20.52 6.81 -23.10
CA LYS A 464 21.29 7.81 -23.88
C LYS A 464 21.02 9.25 -23.41
N LEU A 465 19.75 9.60 -23.17
CA LEU A 465 19.37 10.92 -22.63
C LEU A 465 19.99 11.17 -21.25
N ALA A 466 19.97 10.18 -20.37
CA ALA A 466 20.56 10.29 -19.05
C ALA A 466 22.10 10.47 -19.10
N ALA A 467 22.75 9.97 -20.14
CA ALA A 467 24.18 10.20 -20.37
C ALA A 467 24.48 11.60 -20.94
N MET A 468 23.47 12.34 -21.40
CA MET A 468 23.60 13.67 -22.01
C MET A 468 23.28 14.82 -21.03
N THR A 469 23.18 14.57 -19.73
CA THR A 469 22.77 15.56 -18.72
C THR A 469 23.58 16.86 -18.79
N ASP A 470 24.89 16.77 -18.92
CA ASP A 470 25.76 17.95 -18.99
C ASP A 470 25.55 18.74 -20.30
N GLN A 471 25.32 18.05 -21.42
CA GLN A 471 25.03 18.68 -22.70
C GLN A 471 23.68 19.39 -22.67
N LEU A 472 22.66 18.76 -22.08
CA LEU A 472 21.35 19.37 -21.90
C LEU A 472 21.39 20.57 -20.97
N ALA A 473 22.19 20.52 -19.90
CA ALA A 473 22.40 21.64 -19.01
C ALA A 473 23.09 22.82 -19.72
N ALA A 474 24.17 22.57 -20.49
CA ALA A 474 24.86 23.59 -21.28
C ALA A 474 23.92 24.21 -22.32
N ARG A 475 23.15 23.39 -23.05
CA ARG A 475 22.19 23.84 -24.06
C ARG A 475 21.13 24.76 -23.46
N ALA A 476 20.58 24.34 -22.30
CA ALA A 476 19.61 25.16 -21.58
C ALA A 476 20.20 26.45 -21.04
N ALA A 477 21.49 26.45 -20.66
CA ALA A 477 22.19 27.64 -20.20
C ALA A 477 22.43 28.67 -21.32
N GLU A 478 22.70 28.22 -22.54
CA GLU A 478 22.96 29.07 -23.71
C GLU A 478 21.67 29.60 -24.35
N GLY A 479 20.74 28.70 -24.71
CA GLY A 479 19.55 29.02 -25.50
C GLY A 479 18.26 29.16 -24.70
N GLY A 480 18.28 28.79 -23.42
CA GLY A 480 17.08 28.77 -22.58
C GLY A 480 16.24 27.50 -22.73
N LEU A 481 15.19 27.41 -21.91
CA LEU A 481 14.29 26.22 -21.90
C LEU A 481 13.43 26.13 -23.16
N ASP A 482 13.05 27.27 -23.77
CA ASP A 482 12.21 27.29 -24.97
C ASP A 482 12.93 26.64 -26.17
N ASP A 483 14.25 26.90 -26.31
CA ASP A 483 15.07 26.30 -27.36
C ASP A 483 15.21 24.78 -27.13
N VAL A 484 15.43 24.35 -25.88
CA VAL A 484 15.44 22.91 -25.53
C VAL A 484 14.09 22.27 -25.83
N ALA A 485 13.00 22.90 -25.42
CA ALA A 485 11.66 22.37 -25.66
C ALA A 485 11.37 22.19 -27.17
N LYS A 486 11.75 23.19 -27.97
CA LYS A 486 11.60 23.14 -29.43
C LYS A 486 12.47 22.06 -30.07
N GLU A 487 13.72 21.94 -29.66
CA GLU A 487 14.66 20.93 -30.14
C GLU A 487 14.15 19.51 -29.86
N TRP A 488 13.62 19.28 -28.68
CA TRP A 488 13.12 17.97 -28.26
C TRP A 488 11.65 17.72 -28.56
N GLY A 489 10.93 18.69 -29.13
CA GLY A 489 9.52 18.56 -29.52
C GLY A 489 8.57 18.41 -28.33
N THR A 490 8.87 19.11 -27.26
CA THR A 490 8.07 19.16 -26.03
C THR A 490 7.73 20.61 -25.67
N THR A 491 7.17 20.87 -24.51
CA THR A 491 6.77 22.18 -24.05
C THR A 491 7.40 22.50 -22.69
N VAL A 492 7.58 23.81 -22.41
CA VAL A 492 7.97 24.26 -21.09
C VAL A 492 6.73 24.23 -20.19
N GLU A 493 6.82 23.51 -19.08
CA GLU A 493 5.78 23.41 -18.07
C GLU A 493 6.21 24.10 -16.78
N LYS A 494 5.26 24.67 -16.03
CA LYS A 494 5.54 25.31 -14.74
C LYS A 494 5.22 24.34 -13.60
N ALA A 495 6.12 24.27 -12.62
CA ALA A 495 5.91 23.58 -11.37
C ALA A 495 5.99 24.58 -10.22
N ILE A 496 4.96 24.62 -9.39
CA ILE A 496 4.82 25.50 -8.25
C ILE A 496 4.64 24.63 -7.00
N GLY A 497 5.23 25.04 -5.88
CA GLY A 497 5.10 24.29 -4.64
C GLY A 497 5.92 23.00 -4.63
N VAL A 498 7.09 23.00 -5.28
CA VAL A 498 7.98 21.84 -5.27
C VAL A 498 8.75 21.83 -3.95
N HIS A 499 8.46 20.86 -3.10
CA HIS A 499 9.08 20.71 -1.77
C HIS A 499 9.15 19.23 -1.38
N LEU A 500 10.05 18.93 -0.44
CA LEU A 500 10.16 17.58 0.12
C LEU A 500 8.90 17.21 0.92
N ALA A 501 8.50 15.93 0.87
CA ALA A 501 7.43 15.43 1.73
C ALA A 501 7.88 15.45 3.19
N ASP A 502 7.04 16.02 4.06
CA ASP A 502 7.28 16.02 5.48
C ASP A 502 6.43 14.95 6.16
N MET A 503 6.99 13.74 6.25
CA MET A 503 6.33 12.59 6.87
C MET A 503 6.22 12.68 8.40
N GLN A 504 6.95 13.59 9.03
CA GLN A 504 7.10 13.59 10.50
C GLN A 504 6.51 14.81 11.21
N MET A 505 6.26 15.88 10.49
CA MET A 505 5.47 17.00 11.03
C MET A 505 3.97 16.68 11.14
N LEU A 506 3.59 15.47 10.86
CA LEU A 506 2.23 14.93 10.84
C LEU A 506 1.43 15.13 12.14
N GLY A 507 2.08 15.27 13.29
CA GLY A 507 1.41 15.34 14.58
C GLY A 507 0.84 16.70 14.97
N SER A 508 1.24 17.81 14.33
CA SER A 508 0.90 19.16 14.84
C SER A 508 0.43 20.18 13.81
N TYR A 509 0.74 20.03 12.52
CA TYR A 509 0.48 21.06 11.50
C TYR A 509 -0.13 20.57 10.18
N GLY A 510 -0.59 19.32 10.11
CA GLY A 510 -1.13 18.73 8.89
C GLY A 510 -0.07 18.05 8.02
N ILE A 511 -0.53 17.18 7.13
CA ILE A 511 0.33 16.47 6.16
C ILE A 511 0.77 17.46 5.08
N ARG A 512 2.07 17.68 4.93
CA ARG A 512 2.63 18.32 3.75
C ARG A 512 3.03 17.22 2.76
N PHE A 513 2.26 17.05 1.70
CA PHE A 513 2.60 16.13 0.62
C PHE A 513 3.76 16.70 -0.20
N ALA A 514 4.63 15.85 -0.72
CA ALA A 514 5.66 16.28 -1.64
C ALA A 514 5.05 17.05 -2.81
N GLY A 515 5.77 18.06 -3.27
CA GLY A 515 5.45 18.78 -4.51
C GLY A 515 5.43 17.81 -5.69
N SER A 516 4.95 18.26 -6.84
CA SER A 516 4.89 17.47 -8.06
C SER A 516 5.70 18.14 -9.17
N LEU A 517 6.47 17.35 -9.88
CA LEU A 517 7.19 17.78 -11.10
C LEU A 517 6.49 17.19 -12.33
N PRO A 518 6.39 17.92 -13.44
CA PRO A 518 5.90 17.41 -14.70
C PRO A 518 6.59 16.09 -15.07
N LYS A 519 5.83 15.11 -15.56
CA LYS A 519 6.27 13.76 -15.91
C LYS A 519 6.80 12.92 -14.73
N ALA A 520 7.55 13.47 -13.79
CA ALA A 520 8.07 12.76 -12.64
C ALA A 520 7.01 12.55 -11.53
N GLY A 521 5.99 13.42 -11.48
CA GLY A 521 5.02 13.37 -10.38
C GLY A 521 5.70 13.68 -9.05
N GLN A 522 5.48 12.84 -8.05
CA GLN A 522 6.06 12.95 -6.71
C GLN A 522 7.31 12.09 -6.53
N ASP A 523 8.12 11.90 -7.59
CA ASP A 523 9.38 11.15 -7.49
C ASP A 523 10.30 11.82 -6.47
N PRO A 524 10.67 11.14 -5.37
CA PRO A 524 11.38 11.77 -4.26
C PRO A 524 12.80 12.18 -4.63
N GLU A 525 13.48 11.42 -5.50
CA GLU A 525 14.86 11.75 -5.89
C GLU A 525 14.88 12.94 -6.86
N ALA A 526 13.91 13.02 -7.76
CA ALA A 526 13.77 14.16 -8.66
C ALA A 526 13.46 15.46 -7.88
N ILE A 527 12.50 15.41 -6.95
CA ILE A 527 12.16 16.55 -6.09
C ILE A 527 13.37 16.97 -5.25
N LYS A 528 14.07 16.00 -4.66
CA LYS A 528 15.26 16.24 -3.84
C LYS A 528 16.40 16.90 -4.63
N ALA A 529 16.63 16.46 -5.86
CA ALA A 529 17.63 17.07 -6.74
C ALA A 529 17.31 18.54 -7.03
N VAL A 530 16.05 18.86 -7.34
CA VAL A 530 15.59 20.24 -7.59
C VAL A 530 15.71 21.10 -6.34
N VAL A 531 15.22 20.62 -5.19
CA VAL A 531 15.28 21.35 -3.91
C VAL A 531 16.73 21.57 -3.48
N ARG A 532 17.60 20.57 -3.56
CA ARG A 532 19.02 20.69 -3.22
C ARG A 532 19.74 21.70 -4.10
N LYS A 533 19.48 21.69 -5.40
CA LYS A 533 20.02 22.71 -6.30
C LYS A 533 19.56 24.11 -5.89
N ALA A 534 18.27 24.25 -5.57
CA ALA A 534 17.69 25.53 -5.17
C ALA A 534 18.29 26.08 -3.86
N VAL A 535 18.46 25.26 -2.83
CA VAL A 535 19.02 25.68 -1.54
C VAL A 535 20.54 25.89 -1.57
N ALA A 536 21.24 25.34 -2.57
CA ALA A 536 22.66 25.59 -2.79
C ALA A 536 22.93 26.98 -3.36
N LEU A 537 21.93 27.63 -3.94
CA LEU A 537 22.08 29.00 -4.49
C LEU A 537 22.18 30.05 -3.38
N PRO A 538 22.86 31.19 -3.64
CA PRO A 538 22.94 32.29 -2.70
C PRO A 538 21.54 32.78 -2.29
N ALA A 539 21.26 32.79 -0.99
CA ALA A 539 19.96 33.22 -0.47
C ALA A 539 19.79 34.75 -0.36
N ASP A 540 20.88 35.47 -0.49
CA ASP A 540 20.96 36.94 -0.38
C ASP A 540 20.69 37.66 -1.71
N ARG A 541 20.53 36.92 -2.81
CA ARG A 541 20.30 37.47 -4.15
C ARG A 541 19.02 36.91 -4.76
N PRO A 542 18.22 37.75 -5.45
CA PRO A 542 17.13 37.29 -6.26
C PRO A 542 17.62 36.32 -7.37
N LEU A 543 16.90 35.23 -7.60
CA LEU A 543 17.34 34.18 -8.55
C LEU A 543 17.47 34.68 -9.98
N ASP A 544 16.66 35.66 -10.39
CA ASP A 544 16.71 36.28 -11.71
C ASP A 544 18.00 37.06 -11.98
N THR A 545 18.72 37.48 -10.92
CA THR A 545 20.02 38.14 -11.01
C THR A 545 21.19 37.17 -11.17
N LEU A 546 20.97 35.87 -10.94
CA LEU A 546 22.00 34.85 -11.08
C LEU A 546 22.17 34.42 -12.54
N PRO A 547 23.38 33.99 -12.95
CA PRO A 547 23.58 33.38 -14.26
C PRO A 547 22.58 32.25 -14.53
N GLN A 548 22.13 32.15 -15.76
CA GLN A 548 21.15 31.11 -16.15
C GLN A 548 21.69 29.69 -15.86
N ALA A 549 22.97 29.47 -16.12
CA ALA A 549 23.62 28.18 -15.86
C ALA A 549 23.53 27.75 -14.38
N ASP A 550 23.61 28.70 -13.44
CA ASP A 550 23.53 28.36 -12.01
C ASP A 550 22.13 27.89 -11.59
N ARG A 551 21.10 28.33 -12.31
CA ARG A 551 19.70 28.05 -12.03
C ARG A 551 19.18 26.80 -12.74
N ILE A 552 20.00 26.16 -13.59
CA ILE A 552 19.61 24.97 -14.32
C ILE A 552 20.04 23.70 -13.54
N VAL A 553 19.18 22.73 -13.52
CA VAL A 553 19.48 21.37 -13.09
C VAL A 553 18.81 20.37 -14.06
N VAL A 554 19.56 19.35 -14.45
CA VAL A 554 19.04 18.26 -15.28
C VAL A 554 18.91 17.03 -14.40
N VAL A 555 17.70 16.47 -14.34
CA VAL A 555 17.35 15.38 -13.43
C VAL A 555 16.87 14.17 -14.22
N PRO A 556 17.65 13.09 -14.28
CA PRO A 556 17.17 11.81 -14.78
C PRO A 556 16.10 11.21 -13.85
N VAL A 557 15.03 10.69 -14.43
CA VAL A 557 13.92 10.03 -13.72
C VAL A 557 13.78 8.61 -14.25
N PRO A 558 14.55 7.64 -13.72
CA PRO A 558 14.58 6.26 -14.23
C PRO A 558 13.21 5.60 -14.16
N GLY A 559 12.45 5.90 -13.10
CA GLY A 559 11.10 5.36 -12.89
C GLY A 559 10.07 5.81 -13.94
N LYS A 560 10.42 6.75 -14.82
CA LYS A 560 9.54 7.29 -15.87
C LYS A 560 10.21 7.33 -17.25
N PHE A 561 11.42 6.81 -17.40
CA PHE A 561 12.25 6.89 -18.60
C PHE A 561 12.35 8.31 -19.17
N SER A 562 12.45 9.29 -18.31
CA SER A 562 12.44 10.70 -18.68
C SER A 562 13.62 11.42 -18.07
N VAL A 563 14.04 12.51 -18.72
CA VAL A 563 15.02 13.47 -18.20
C VAL A 563 14.33 14.82 -18.13
N LEU A 564 14.41 15.46 -16.97
CA LEU A 564 13.85 16.79 -16.74
C LEU A 564 14.94 17.84 -16.84
N VAL A 565 14.78 18.84 -17.70
CA VAL A 565 15.61 20.04 -17.71
C VAL A 565 14.86 21.13 -16.97
N VAL A 566 15.37 21.51 -15.80
CA VAL A 566 14.67 22.37 -14.84
C VAL A 566 15.41 23.70 -14.69
N ARG A 567 14.69 24.81 -14.80
CA ARG A 567 15.17 26.17 -14.47
C ARG A 567 14.45 26.67 -13.22
N LEU A 568 15.22 26.94 -12.18
CA LEU A 568 14.70 27.51 -10.93
C LEU A 568 14.28 28.96 -11.15
N SER A 569 13.04 29.29 -10.75
CA SER A 569 12.50 30.66 -10.86
C SER A 569 12.35 31.35 -9.52
N LYS A 570 12.02 30.61 -8.45
CA LYS A 570 11.85 31.16 -7.10
C LYS A 570 12.12 30.12 -6.04
N VAL A 571 12.68 30.55 -4.92
CA VAL A 571 12.88 29.74 -3.71
C VAL A 571 12.38 30.52 -2.51
N THR A 572 11.57 29.88 -1.68
CA THR A 572 11.04 30.52 -0.47
C THR A 572 12.15 30.69 0.58
N THR A 573 12.18 31.84 1.22
CA THR A 573 13.10 32.13 2.32
C THR A 573 12.69 31.41 3.57
N VAL A 574 13.66 30.80 4.26
CA VAL A 574 13.44 30.11 5.55
C VAL A 574 13.50 31.11 6.69
N PHE A 575 12.48 31.17 7.53
CA PHE A 575 12.45 32.04 8.69
C PHE A 575 13.15 31.41 9.90
N LEU A 576 13.81 32.26 10.73
CA LEU A 576 14.53 31.80 11.90
C LEU A 576 13.64 31.08 12.92
N GLU A 577 12.37 31.47 13.01
CA GLU A 577 11.38 30.85 13.91
C GLU A 577 11.10 29.40 13.51
N ASP A 578 10.93 29.12 12.22
CA ASP A 578 10.72 27.78 11.70
C ASP A 578 11.95 26.90 11.95
N TYR A 579 13.16 27.43 11.71
CA TYR A 579 14.40 26.73 12.05
C TYR A 579 14.46 26.34 13.52
N ARG A 580 14.20 27.30 14.43
CA ARG A 580 14.21 27.05 15.88
C ARG A 580 13.17 26.04 16.29
N GLY A 581 11.98 26.10 15.70
CA GLY A 581 10.90 25.14 15.94
C GLY A 581 11.27 23.72 15.55
N LEU A 582 11.92 23.52 14.38
CA LEU A 582 12.41 22.22 13.93
C LEU A 582 13.56 21.70 14.80
N ALA A 583 14.50 22.58 15.15
CA ALA A 583 15.64 22.22 16.01
C ALA A 583 15.20 21.77 17.40
N ALA A 584 14.30 22.53 18.05
CA ALA A 584 13.79 22.22 19.39
C ALA A 584 13.04 20.85 19.45
N ARG A 585 12.43 20.43 18.35
CA ARG A 585 11.70 19.16 18.24
C ARG A 585 12.58 17.98 17.79
N GLY A 586 13.87 18.19 17.53
CA GLY A 586 14.77 17.15 17.05
C GLY A 586 14.56 16.72 15.59
N VAL A 587 13.67 17.39 14.84
CA VAL A 587 13.33 17.05 13.46
C VAL A 587 14.54 17.13 12.54
N LEU A 588 15.40 18.14 12.75
CA LEU A 588 16.61 18.32 11.93
C LEU A 588 17.61 17.18 12.11
N ALA A 589 17.78 16.68 13.34
CA ALA A 589 18.65 15.55 13.60
C ALA A 589 18.14 14.28 12.94
N GLN A 590 16.83 14.05 13.02
CA GLN A 590 16.18 12.91 12.42
C GLN A 590 16.22 12.94 10.89
N ALA A 591 15.94 14.08 10.27
CA ALA A 591 16.04 14.25 8.82
C ALA A 591 17.48 14.07 8.30
N ALA A 592 18.47 14.60 9.02
CA ALA A 592 19.88 14.40 8.69
C ALA A 592 20.30 12.92 8.74
N MET A 593 19.75 12.15 9.67
CA MET A 593 19.99 10.71 9.76
C MET A 593 19.34 9.91 8.63
N GLN A 594 18.17 10.36 8.14
CA GLN A 594 17.47 9.69 7.04
C GLN A 594 18.18 9.87 5.69
N ASP A 595 18.88 10.98 5.53
CA ASP A 595 19.58 11.33 4.29
C ASP A 595 20.95 10.67 4.14
N GLU A 596 21.49 10.14 5.22
CA GLU A 596 22.73 9.36 5.18
C GLU A 596 22.47 7.91 4.76
N PRO A 597 23.40 7.31 3.99
CA PRO A 597 23.31 5.88 3.74
C PRO A 597 23.21 5.17 5.09
N LYS A 598 22.11 4.43 5.29
CA LYS A 598 21.90 3.65 6.52
C LYS A 598 23.11 2.76 6.68
N PRO A 599 23.83 2.85 7.81
CA PRO A 599 24.92 1.92 8.04
C PRO A 599 24.35 0.50 7.97
N ASP A 600 25.05 -0.35 7.28
CA ASP A 600 24.69 -1.77 7.21
C ASP A 600 24.95 -2.38 8.60
N LEU A 601 23.91 -2.34 9.45
CA LEU A 601 23.98 -2.90 10.80
C LEU A 601 24.39 -4.38 10.79
N PRO A 602 23.86 -5.23 9.92
CA PRO A 602 24.36 -6.59 9.72
C PRO A 602 25.84 -6.67 9.36
N ALA A 603 26.35 -5.77 8.53
CA ALA A 603 27.79 -5.75 8.19
C ALA A 603 28.67 -5.32 9.40
N LEU A 604 28.15 -4.49 10.31
CA LEU A 604 28.89 -4.05 11.50
C LEU A 604 28.72 -4.99 12.69
N PHE A 605 27.50 -5.38 12.96
CA PHE A 605 27.09 -6.08 14.18
C PHE A 605 26.45 -7.45 13.93
N GLY A 606 26.40 -7.94 12.68
CA GLY A 606 25.88 -9.27 12.39
C GLY A 606 26.80 -10.39 12.88
N THR A 607 26.24 -11.58 13.06
CA THR A 607 26.92 -12.75 13.65
C THR A 607 28.28 -13.04 13.00
N GLU A 608 28.32 -13.11 11.68
CA GLU A 608 29.55 -13.44 10.95
C GLU A 608 30.61 -12.33 11.05
N SER A 609 30.17 -11.06 10.97
CA SER A 609 31.06 -9.92 11.12
C SER A 609 31.65 -9.83 12.52
N MET A 610 30.84 -10.11 13.56
CA MET A 610 31.27 -10.15 14.95
C MET A 610 32.26 -11.32 15.17
N LYS A 611 31.94 -12.52 14.70
CA LYS A 611 32.83 -13.69 14.80
C LYS A 611 34.17 -13.42 14.11
N LYS A 612 34.16 -12.88 12.91
CA LYS A 612 35.39 -12.54 12.16
C LYS A 612 36.23 -11.49 12.89
N ARG A 613 35.61 -10.41 13.36
CA ARG A 613 36.29 -9.30 14.07
C ARG A 613 36.90 -9.73 15.38
N THR A 614 36.22 -10.60 16.11
CA THR A 614 36.67 -11.08 17.42
C THR A 614 37.58 -12.33 17.35
N GLY A 615 37.76 -12.92 16.18
CA GLY A 615 38.51 -14.16 16.00
C GLY A 615 37.88 -15.35 16.72
N PHE A 616 36.53 -15.41 16.69
CA PHE A 616 35.74 -16.47 17.34
C PHE A 616 36.06 -17.85 16.72
N THR A 617 36.49 -18.78 17.55
CA THR A 617 36.88 -20.14 17.14
C THR A 617 36.22 -21.17 18.05
N LEU A 618 35.49 -22.13 17.50
CA LEU A 618 34.89 -23.21 18.26
C LEU A 618 35.97 -24.13 18.85
N ALA A 619 35.81 -24.55 20.08
CA ALA A 619 36.74 -25.47 20.74
C ALA A 619 36.68 -26.88 20.13
N ASN A 620 35.55 -27.27 19.54
CA ASN A 620 35.41 -28.53 18.81
C ASN A 620 34.64 -28.28 17.48
N PRO A 621 35.34 -28.08 16.36
CA PRO A 621 34.70 -27.78 15.07
C PRO A 621 33.95 -28.96 14.45
N GLU A 622 34.25 -30.20 14.82
CA GLU A 622 33.66 -31.40 14.23
C GLU A 622 32.36 -31.89 14.89
N GLY A 623 31.88 -31.22 15.94
CA GLY A 623 30.75 -31.72 16.71
C GLY A 623 29.90 -30.70 17.49
N PRO A 624 29.53 -29.51 16.95
CA PRO A 624 28.69 -28.61 17.72
C PRO A 624 27.29 -29.20 17.99
N ASP A 625 26.75 -30.03 17.12
CA ASP A 625 25.42 -30.61 17.24
C ASP A 625 25.33 -31.81 18.22
N ARG A 626 26.43 -32.46 18.53
CA ARG A 626 26.44 -33.57 19.51
C ARG A 626 26.45 -33.13 20.97
N VAL A 627 26.91 -31.93 21.25
CA VAL A 627 26.88 -31.35 22.63
C VAL A 627 25.50 -30.78 22.93
N MET A 628 24.65 -30.62 21.93
CA MET A 628 23.34 -29.97 21.95
C MET A 628 22.18 -30.96 21.83
N ALA A 629 22.41 -32.25 21.84
CA ALA A 629 21.32 -33.23 21.87
C ALA A 629 20.51 -33.05 23.15
N GLU A 630 19.30 -32.59 23.00
CA GLU A 630 18.30 -32.60 24.06
C GLU A 630 18.21 -34.01 24.67
N PRO A 631 18.08 -34.13 25.98
CA PRO A 631 17.74 -35.42 26.56
C PRO A 631 16.37 -35.82 25.97
N ALA A 632 16.30 -36.98 25.35
CA ALA A 632 15.08 -37.55 24.80
C ALA A 632 13.96 -37.51 25.86
N PRO A 633 12.74 -37.15 25.50
CA PRO A 633 11.62 -37.20 26.42
C PRO A 633 11.46 -38.66 26.90
N GLN A 634 11.74 -38.90 28.15
CA GLN A 634 11.38 -40.14 28.80
C GLN A 634 9.87 -40.11 29.01
N PHE A 635 9.17 -41.08 28.39
CA PHE A 635 7.74 -41.35 28.56
C PHE A 635 7.34 -41.62 30.01
#